data_c70f505999cc3a475b8b65d341b54aac
#
_entry.id   c70f505999cc3a475b8b65d341b54aac
#
_cell.length_a   1.000
_cell.length_b   1.000
_cell.length_c   1.000
_cell.angle_alpha   90.00
_cell.angle_beta   90.00
_cell.angle_gamma   90.00
#
_symmetry.space_group_name_H-M   'P 1'
#
loop_
_entity.id
_entity.type
_entity.pdbx_description
1 polymer ?
#
loop_
_entity_poly.entity_id
_entity_poly.type
_entity_poly.pdbx_seq_one_letter_code
_entity_poly.pdbx_strand_id
1 'polypeptide(L)'
;LDDSPTRINSLIRDLCQISSRTSYVAVTATPFANIFIDDADESDLFPQDFIHILKSPDAYIGAKKLFGDMDSVPEDSSCVREIDEGELESWLPVSHGKNYDIVDPELDDQVKHAVCTFINACALRPNAEDEQQSMLIHMSRFTDVQRQIADRVSGYLRQVENAVRFHADGDPRIDDLQEAFESEYYTSTDISWGMMFLRIRRLVQSSRLRVRLVNSDSDDWSLRNDVPPDLTSNECTIFIGGNQLSRGMTLSGLICSVFYRRVTASDTLLQMGRWFGYRPNYANLQRIWLLPESVLDYRYSCSIVEELKESASRMKHLGMTPKQFGLAIRKNPNKGVRITNASKMRNAVEGIGYQEFDMAGEIIESIKLDVDMKRRNQNDEAFMKLLGVCNAPQVISSVSPLVETQVFQNVPAKAVVDFLSQYRSGYRDTFFGPTLMTYRDQEIEMNTSMAEQYACTQLSENPDMTWNIGFINGNGNEVEGVNFHWTQVKRKCTFRDNRQFQINGD
;
A
#
# COMPACT_ATOMS: atom_id res chain seq x y z
N LEU A 1 23.31 -13.01 19.92
CA LEU A 1 23.46 -12.09 18.80
C LEU A 1 24.21 -10.89 19.33
N ASP A 2 25.27 -10.52 18.64
CA ASP A 2 26.15 -9.41 18.99
C ASP A 2 25.35 -8.11 18.98
N ASP A 3 25.23 -7.42 20.11
CA ASP A 3 24.46 -6.17 20.27
C ASP A 3 25.21 -4.92 19.74
N SER A 4 26.39 -5.14 19.16
CA SER A 4 27.18 -4.05 18.62
C SER A 4 26.52 -3.42 17.38
N PRO A 5 26.51 -2.07 17.27
CA PRO A 5 26.00 -1.40 16.08
C PRO A 5 26.84 -1.78 14.85
N THR A 6 26.21 -1.75 13.67
CA THR A 6 26.97 -1.94 12.44
C THR A 6 28.07 -0.88 12.32
N ARG A 7 29.18 -1.19 11.65
CA ARG A 7 30.29 -0.26 11.48
C ARG A 7 29.86 1.10 10.91
N ILE A 8 28.90 1.11 9.98
CA ILE A 8 28.37 2.35 9.39
C ILE A 8 27.58 3.15 10.45
N ASN A 9 26.73 2.50 11.24
CA ASN A 9 25.97 3.15 12.30
C ASN A 9 26.95 3.77 13.33
N SER A 10 27.97 3.00 13.78
CA SER A 10 29.00 3.49 14.69
C SER A 10 29.73 4.73 14.13
N LEU A 11 30.16 4.70 12.86
CA LEU A 11 30.83 5.84 12.23
C LEU A 11 29.94 7.08 12.12
N ILE A 12 28.63 6.92 11.89
CA ILE A 12 27.69 8.05 11.88
C ILE A 12 27.56 8.64 13.29
N ARG A 13 27.45 7.79 14.32
CA ARG A 13 27.42 8.25 15.73
C ARG A 13 28.71 9.00 16.08
N ASP A 14 29.87 8.45 15.74
CA ASP A 14 31.18 9.09 15.97
C ASP A 14 31.24 10.46 15.26
N LEU A 15 30.75 10.54 14.02
CA LEU A 15 30.70 11.79 13.27
C LEU A 15 29.81 12.84 13.96
N CYS A 16 28.64 12.42 14.49
CA CYS A 16 27.75 13.31 15.22
C CYS A 16 28.39 13.86 16.54
N GLN A 17 29.31 13.11 17.12
CA GLN A 17 29.99 13.49 18.36
C GLN A 17 31.23 14.40 18.18
N ILE A 18 31.72 14.57 16.94
CA ILE A 18 32.92 15.45 16.68
C ILE A 18 32.66 16.89 17.06
N SER A 19 31.42 17.37 16.92
CA SER A 19 31.05 18.74 17.20
C SER A 19 30.15 18.84 18.44
N SER A 20 30.30 19.90 19.22
CA SER A 20 29.43 20.20 20.37
C SER A 20 28.00 20.60 19.98
N ARG A 21 27.74 20.89 18.71
CA ARG A 21 26.43 21.20 18.13
C ARG A 21 26.30 20.47 16.82
N THR A 22 25.50 19.43 16.81
CA THR A 22 25.24 18.60 15.62
C THR A 22 23.74 18.44 15.43
N SER A 23 23.28 18.49 14.19
CA SER A 23 21.93 18.10 13.81
C SER A 23 22.00 16.93 12.84
N TYR A 24 21.26 15.86 13.13
CA TYR A 24 21.14 14.70 12.27
C TYR A 24 19.72 14.65 11.70
N VAL A 25 19.60 14.72 10.38
CA VAL A 25 18.31 14.62 9.68
C VAL A 25 18.38 13.46 8.69
N ALA A 26 17.59 12.44 8.93
CA ALA A 26 17.46 11.31 8.01
C ALA A 26 16.30 11.56 7.04
N VAL A 27 16.54 11.32 5.75
CA VAL A 27 15.50 11.35 4.70
C VAL A 27 15.33 9.94 4.15
N THR A 28 14.12 9.41 4.22
CA THR A 28 13.84 8.04 3.78
C THR A 28 12.43 7.92 3.21
N ALA A 29 12.25 7.01 2.26
CA ALA A 29 10.93 6.61 1.75
C ALA A 29 10.25 5.53 2.63
N THR A 30 11.03 4.85 3.50
CA THR A 30 10.57 3.74 4.34
C THR A 30 11.09 3.92 5.76
N PRO A 31 10.42 4.71 6.61
CA PRO A 31 10.93 5.12 7.92
C PRO A 31 10.87 4.02 8.99
N PHE A 32 10.32 2.86 8.70
CA PHE A 32 10.05 1.80 9.69
C PHE A 32 11.28 1.40 10.50
N ALA A 33 12.44 1.28 9.84
CA ALA A 33 13.66 0.92 10.54
C ALA A 33 14.08 1.94 11.61
N ASN A 34 13.76 3.21 11.40
CA ASN A 34 14.19 4.29 12.29
C ASN A 34 13.32 4.39 13.54
N ILE A 35 12.05 4.02 13.44
CA ILE A 35 11.12 4.05 14.60
C ILE A 35 11.28 2.84 15.53
N PHE A 36 11.98 1.78 15.10
CA PHE A 36 12.33 0.63 15.95
C PHE A 36 13.73 0.72 16.58
N ILE A 37 14.41 1.86 16.44
CA ILE A 37 15.64 2.15 17.17
C ILE A 37 15.28 2.34 18.65
N ASP A 38 16.17 1.95 19.55
CA ASP A 38 15.99 2.12 20.98
C ASP A 38 15.96 3.62 21.33
N ASP A 39 14.85 4.10 21.86
CA ASP A 39 14.65 5.47 22.27
C ASP A 39 15.29 5.79 23.64
N ALA A 40 15.69 4.76 24.38
CA ALA A 40 16.39 4.88 25.64
C ALA A 40 17.91 5.07 25.47
N ASP A 41 18.48 4.67 24.32
CA ASP A 41 19.90 4.89 23.98
C ASP A 41 20.07 6.26 23.31
N GLU A 42 20.43 7.28 24.10
CA GLU A 42 20.68 8.64 23.61
C GLU A 42 21.83 8.73 22.58
N SER A 43 22.67 7.72 22.50
CA SER A 43 23.74 7.63 21.51
C SER A 43 23.28 7.05 20.17
N ASP A 44 22.09 6.45 20.10
CA ASP A 44 21.56 5.87 18.87
C ASP A 44 20.86 6.92 18.00
N LEU A 45 20.61 6.57 16.76
CA LEU A 45 20.07 7.47 15.73
C LEU A 45 18.53 7.48 15.70
N PHE A 46 17.90 7.34 16.88
CA PHE A 46 16.44 7.48 17.00
C PHE A 46 16.02 8.92 16.64
N PRO A 47 14.91 9.13 15.90
CA PRO A 47 14.40 10.44 15.57
C PRO A 47 13.75 11.09 16.81
N GLN A 48 14.56 11.75 17.65
CA GLN A 48 14.13 12.24 18.97
C GLN A 48 13.18 13.44 18.88
N ASP A 49 13.45 14.37 17.93
CA ASP A 49 12.80 15.68 17.91
C ASP A 49 11.55 15.72 17.04
N PHE A 50 11.60 15.13 15.84
CA PHE A 50 10.48 15.16 14.91
C PHE A 50 10.51 14.05 13.86
N ILE A 51 9.32 13.73 13.38
CA ILE A 51 9.08 13.00 12.12
C ILE A 51 8.23 13.91 11.25
N HIS A 52 8.72 14.26 10.06
CA HIS A 52 8.00 15.08 9.09
C HIS A 52 7.66 14.26 7.86
N ILE A 53 6.37 14.15 7.57
CA ILE A 53 5.87 13.41 6.41
C ILE A 53 5.51 14.39 5.31
N LEU A 54 6.10 14.19 4.15
CA LEU A 54 5.78 14.97 2.96
C LEU A 54 4.50 14.44 2.32
N LYS A 55 3.63 15.35 1.90
CA LYS A 55 2.44 14.98 1.12
C LYS A 55 2.88 14.54 -0.28
N SER A 56 2.42 13.37 -0.70
CA SER A 56 2.66 12.88 -2.06
C SER A 56 1.89 13.76 -3.06
N PRO A 57 2.52 14.22 -4.15
CA PRO A 57 1.81 14.90 -5.22
C PRO A 57 0.81 13.98 -5.94
N ASP A 58 -0.29 14.55 -6.44
CA ASP A 58 -1.37 13.78 -7.11
C ASP A 58 -0.89 13.02 -8.35
N ALA A 59 0.10 13.56 -9.06
CA ALA A 59 0.71 12.92 -10.23
C ALA A 59 1.61 11.72 -9.90
N TYR A 60 1.91 11.48 -8.61
CA TYR A 60 2.74 10.36 -8.20
C TYR A 60 1.93 9.07 -8.16
N ILE A 61 2.39 8.05 -8.88
CA ILE A 61 1.83 6.70 -8.85
C ILE A 61 2.56 5.93 -7.76
N GLY A 62 1.95 5.83 -6.59
CA GLY A 62 2.48 5.12 -5.44
C GLY A 62 1.79 3.77 -5.20
N ALA A 63 2.29 3.04 -4.20
CA ALA A 63 1.76 1.71 -3.87
C ALA A 63 0.27 1.75 -3.51
N LYS A 64 -0.19 2.73 -2.72
CA LYS A 64 -1.60 2.85 -2.33
C LYS A 64 -2.51 3.04 -3.54
N LYS A 65 -2.09 3.81 -4.55
CA LYS A 65 -2.88 4.04 -5.76
C LYS A 65 -3.09 2.74 -6.55
N LEU A 66 -2.04 1.90 -6.66
CA LEU A 66 -2.06 0.66 -7.43
C LEU A 66 -2.67 -0.53 -6.68
N PHE A 67 -2.43 -0.63 -5.38
CA PHE A 67 -2.79 -1.82 -4.58
C PHE A 67 -3.87 -1.54 -3.54
N GLY A 68 -4.16 -0.28 -3.21
CA GLY A 68 -4.99 0.08 -2.06
C GLY A 68 -4.25 -0.17 -0.74
N ASP A 69 -5.00 -0.29 0.32
CA ASP A 69 -4.56 -0.75 1.64
C ASP A 69 -5.51 -1.84 2.16
N MET A 70 -5.36 -2.28 3.41
CA MET A 70 -6.22 -3.32 3.99
C MET A 70 -7.68 -2.85 4.16
N ASP A 71 -7.90 -1.55 4.23
CA ASP A 71 -9.20 -0.92 4.48
C ASP A 71 -9.78 -0.24 3.24
N SER A 72 -9.00 -0.09 2.15
CA SER A 72 -9.43 0.54 0.90
C SER A 72 -9.05 -0.27 -0.34
N VAL A 73 -9.87 -0.14 -1.38
CA VAL A 73 -9.55 -0.70 -2.69
C VAL A 73 -8.55 0.21 -3.43
N PRO A 74 -7.80 -0.32 -4.41
CA PRO A 74 -6.93 0.51 -5.25
C PRO A 74 -7.74 1.56 -6.04
N GLU A 75 -7.15 2.73 -6.25
CA GLU A 75 -7.72 3.76 -7.13
C GLU A 75 -7.67 3.32 -8.59
N ASP A 76 -6.55 2.72 -9.00
CA ASP A 76 -6.34 2.21 -10.34
C ASP A 76 -5.40 0.99 -10.32
N SER A 77 -5.99 -0.20 -10.41
CA SER A 77 -5.25 -1.47 -10.52
C SER A 77 -5.15 -1.99 -11.96
N SER A 78 -5.56 -1.19 -12.95
CA SER A 78 -5.63 -1.62 -14.36
C SER A 78 -4.28 -2.07 -14.93
N CYS A 79 -3.18 -1.66 -14.32
CA CYS A 79 -1.83 -2.07 -14.72
C CYS A 79 -1.32 -3.34 -14.01
N VAL A 80 -2.02 -3.85 -12.99
CA VAL A 80 -1.60 -5.01 -12.20
C VAL A 80 -2.10 -6.31 -12.83
N ARG A 81 -1.23 -7.30 -12.95
CA ARG A 81 -1.51 -8.64 -13.44
C ARG A 81 -1.03 -9.66 -12.42
N GLU A 82 -1.85 -10.61 -12.09
CA GLU A 82 -1.48 -11.72 -11.22
C GLU A 82 -0.80 -12.81 -12.04
N ILE A 83 0.34 -13.29 -11.55
CA ILE A 83 1.05 -14.44 -12.12
C ILE A 83 0.36 -15.70 -11.65
N ASP A 84 0.07 -16.62 -12.57
CA ASP A 84 -0.32 -17.99 -12.22
C ASP A 84 0.93 -18.74 -11.70
N GLU A 85 1.02 -18.83 -10.37
CA GLU A 85 2.14 -19.51 -9.71
C GLU A 85 2.21 -20.99 -10.10
N GLY A 86 1.06 -21.67 -10.30
CA GLY A 86 1.02 -23.10 -10.59
C GLY A 86 1.70 -23.45 -11.91
N GLU A 87 1.56 -22.62 -12.93
CA GLU A 87 2.21 -22.80 -14.24
C GLU A 87 3.71 -22.44 -14.13
N LEU A 88 4.02 -21.27 -13.62
CA LEU A 88 5.39 -20.75 -13.57
C LEU A 88 6.30 -21.54 -12.59
N GLU A 89 5.73 -22.12 -11.52
CA GLU A 89 6.47 -22.92 -10.53
C GLU A 89 7.17 -24.14 -11.15
N SER A 90 6.59 -24.72 -12.21
CA SER A 90 7.19 -25.85 -12.95
C SER A 90 8.43 -25.44 -13.72
N TRP A 91 8.50 -24.20 -14.20
CA TRP A 91 9.63 -23.65 -14.91
C TRP A 91 10.70 -23.08 -13.98
N LEU A 92 10.29 -22.28 -13.00
CA LEU A 92 11.16 -21.68 -11.99
C LEU A 92 10.46 -21.64 -10.63
N PRO A 93 10.72 -22.57 -9.70
CA PRO A 93 10.16 -22.51 -8.37
C PRO A 93 10.50 -21.20 -7.65
N VAL A 94 9.52 -20.57 -6.98
CA VAL A 94 9.73 -19.33 -6.21
C VAL A 94 10.83 -19.52 -5.16
N SER A 95 10.92 -20.71 -4.58
CA SER A 95 11.87 -21.08 -3.52
C SER A 95 13.16 -21.75 -4.04
N HIS A 96 13.50 -21.52 -5.32
CA HIS A 96 14.70 -22.14 -5.92
C HIS A 96 16.01 -21.77 -5.22
N GLY A 97 16.99 -22.68 -5.30
CA GLY A 97 18.34 -22.52 -4.75
C GLY A 97 19.32 -21.83 -5.72
N LYS A 98 20.54 -21.56 -5.23
CA LYS A 98 21.59 -20.91 -6.02
C LYS A 98 21.95 -21.69 -7.29
N ASN A 99 21.97 -23.01 -7.20
CA ASN A 99 22.41 -23.92 -8.28
C ASN A 99 21.20 -24.51 -9.02
N TYR A 100 20.06 -23.84 -9.02
CA TYR A 100 18.90 -24.28 -9.76
C TYR A 100 19.16 -24.17 -11.26
N ASP A 101 18.89 -25.25 -11.99
CA ASP A 101 18.99 -25.29 -13.45
C ASP A 101 17.58 -25.31 -14.03
N ILE A 102 17.27 -24.35 -14.86
CA ILE A 102 15.99 -24.28 -15.58
C ILE A 102 16.08 -25.33 -16.71
N VAL A 103 15.35 -26.43 -16.55
CA VAL A 103 15.43 -27.58 -17.46
C VAL A 103 14.86 -27.25 -18.84
N ASP A 104 13.74 -26.52 -18.87
CA ASP A 104 13.10 -26.16 -20.14
C ASP A 104 13.96 -25.14 -20.91
N PRO A 105 14.35 -25.45 -22.16
CA PRO A 105 15.09 -24.52 -23.01
C PRO A 105 14.25 -23.31 -23.46
N GLU A 106 12.92 -23.44 -23.45
CA GLU A 106 12.02 -22.37 -23.84
C GLU A 106 11.74 -21.41 -22.68
N LEU A 107 11.32 -20.21 -23.04
CA LEU A 107 10.84 -19.23 -22.09
C LEU A 107 9.41 -19.60 -21.67
N ASP A 108 9.08 -19.43 -20.40
CA ASP A 108 7.72 -19.61 -19.88
C ASP A 108 6.71 -18.69 -20.59
N ASP A 109 5.49 -19.17 -20.81
CA ASP A 109 4.48 -18.47 -21.62
C ASP A 109 4.00 -17.18 -20.98
N GLN A 110 3.91 -17.07 -19.66
CA GLN A 110 3.56 -15.83 -18.97
C GLN A 110 4.69 -14.79 -19.13
N VAL A 111 5.96 -15.23 -19.13
CA VAL A 111 7.10 -14.34 -19.39
C VAL A 111 7.18 -13.96 -20.86
N LYS A 112 6.86 -14.86 -21.80
CA LYS A 112 6.70 -14.53 -23.25
C LYS A 112 5.64 -13.44 -23.43
N HIS A 113 4.47 -13.62 -22.81
CA HIS A 113 3.38 -12.65 -22.87
C HIS A 113 3.82 -11.27 -22.34
N ALA A 114 4.53 -11.21 -21.21
CA ALA A 114 5.06 -9.97 -20.67
C ALA A 114 6.09 -9.29 -21.60
N VAL A 115 6.95 -10.07 -22.24
CA VAL A 115 7.93 -9.56 -23.25
C VAL A 115 7.21 -9.02 -24.48
N CYS A 116 6.20 -9.73 -25.00
CA CYS A 116 5.38 -9.27 -26.13
C CYS A 116 4.60 -8.00 -25.77
N THR A 117 4.05 -7.93 -24.56
CA THR A 117 3.40 -6.72 -24.04
C THR A 117 4.36 -5.53 -24.01
N PHE A 118 5.61 -5.73 -23.58
CA PHE A 118 6.62 -4.67 -23.61
C PHE A 118 6.96 -4.20 -25.03
N ILE A 119 7.11 -5.13 -25.98
CA ILE A 119 7.34 -4.79 -27.40
C ILE A 119 6.18 -3.97 -27.95
N ASN A 120 4.94 -4.38 -27.64
CA ASN A 120 3.73 -3.65 -28.01
C ASN A 120 3.71 -2.24 -27.39
N ALA A 121 4.02 -2.11 -26.11
CA ALA A 121 4.08 -0.81 -25.43
C ALA A 121 5.12 0.13 -26.08
N CYS A 122 6.31 -0.39 -26.41
CA CYS A 122 7.32 0.39 -27.13
C CYS A 122 6.84 0.87 -28.50
N ALA A 123 6.11 0.03 -29.22
CA ALA A 123 5.59 0.37 -30.54
C ALA A 123 4.39 1.34 -30.47
N LEU A 124 3.65 1.38 -29.35
CA LEU A 124 2.59 2.36 -29.09
C LEU A 124 3.12 3.75 -28.79
N ARG A 125 4.42 3.91 -28.51
CA ARG A 125 5.09 5.19 -28.23
C ARG A 125 6.04 5.61 -29.37
N PRO A 126 5.57 5.80 -30.60
CA PRO A 126 6.44 6.09 -31.74
C PRO A 126 7.19 7.43 -31.62
N ASN A 127 6.64 8.38 -30.85
CA ASN A 127 7.27 9.69 -30.64
C ASN A 127 8.30 9.72 -29.50
N ALA A 128 8.52 8.59 -28.81
CA ALA A 128 9.55 8.44 -27.77
C ALA A 128 10.86 7.88 -28.37
N GLU A 129 11.18 8.27 -29.60
CA GLU A 129 12.42 7.81 -30.29
C GLU A 129 13.69 8.26 -29.55
N ASP A 130 13.62 9.37 -28.86
CA ASP A 130 14.71 9.93 -28.07
C ASP A 130 14.63 9.58 -26.57
N GLU A 131 13.64 8.77 -26.16
CA GLU A 131 13.45 8.38 -24.77
C GLU A 131 13.79 6.90 -24.58
N GLN A 132 14.51 6.59 -23.51
CA GLN A 132 14.68 5.21 -23.06
C GLN A 132 13.32 4.60 -22.67
N GLN A 133 13.09 3.37 -23.10
CA GLN A 133 11.95 2.56 -22.69
C GLN A 133 12.47 1.27 -22.05
N SER A 134 11.92 0.92 -20.91
CA SER A 134 12.49 -0.22 -20.18
C SER A 134 11.44 -1.17 -19.63
N MET A 135 11.86 -2.43 -19.52
CA MET A 135 11.18 -3.50 -18.82
C MET A 135 12.11 -4.05 -17.75
N LEU A 136 11.53 -4.44 -16.60
CA LEU A 136 12.24 -5.09 -15.52
C LEU A 136 11.76 -6.55 -15.37
N ILE A 137 12.70 -7.50 -15.37
CA ILE A 137 12.44 -8.89 -15.01
C ILE A 137 13.23 -9.23 -13.74
N HIS A 138 12.53 -9.39 -12.65
CA HIS A 138 13.10 -9.69 -11.33
C HIS A 138 12.50 -10.98 -10.76
N MET A 139 13.09 -12.11 -11.11
CA MET A 139 12.59 -13.45 -10.77
C MET A 139 13.53 -14.24 -9.85
N SER A 140 14.80 -13.87 -9.77
CA SER A 140 15.78 -14.55 -8.96
C SER A 140 16.75 -13.58 -8.27
N ARG A 141 17.25 -13.98 -7.09
CA ARG A 141 18.36 -13.29 -6.42
C ARG A 141 19.74 -13.85 -6.78
N PHE A 142 19.77 -14.99 -7.47
CA PHE A 142 20.99 -15.74 -7.78
C PHE A 142 21.48 -15.44 -9.20
N THR A 143 22.75 -15.09 -9.32
CA THR A 143 23.37 -14.63 -10.58
C THR A 143 23.30 -15.67 -11.69
N ASP A 144 23.52 -16.95 -11.38
CA ASP A 144 23.48 -18.02 -12.38
C ASP A 144 22.08 -18.24 -12.94
N VAL A 145 21.05 -18.18 -12.09
CA VAL A 145 19.64 -18.27 -12.52
C VAL A 145 19.26 -17.05 -13.36
N GLN A 146 19.71 -15.85 -12.96
CA GLN A 146 19.48 -14.63 -13.75
C GLN A 146 20.09 -14.72 -15.15
N ARG A 147 21.28 -15.34 -15.29
CA ARG A 147 21.91 -15.56 -16.58
C ARG A 147 21.08 -16.51 -17.44
N GLN A 148 20.62 -17.62 -16.88
CA GLN A 148 19.76 -18.57 -17.61
C GLN A 148 18.45 -17.91 -18.09
N ILE A 149 17.84 -17.06 -17.27
CA ILE A 149 16.64 -16.27 -17.66
C ILE A 149 17.02 -15.31 -18.81
N ALA A 150 18.13 -14.60 -18.69
CA ALA A 150 18.59 -13.66 -19.71
C ALA A 150 18.86 -14.32 -21.05
N ASP A 151 19.45 -15.50 -21.05
CA ASP A 151 19.71 -16.29 -22.27
C ASP A 151 18.40 -16.70 -22.96
N ARG A 152 17.39 -17.13 -22.19
CA ARG A 152 16.06 -17.51 -22.74
C ARG A 152 15.29 -16.31 -23.27
N VAL A 153 15.26 -15.21 -22.51
CA VAL A 153 14.64 -13.96 -22.97
C VAL A 153 15.32 -13.44 -24.22
N SER A 154 16.65 -13.47 -24.28
CA SER A 154 17.42 -13.06 -25.48
C SER A 154 17.16 -14.00 -26.66
N GLY A 155 17.01 -15.29 -26.40
CA GLY A 155 16.66 -16.29 -27.40
C GLY A 155 15.29 -16.04 -28.01
N TYR A 156 14.28 -15.87 -27.14
CA TYR A 156 12.91 -15.59 -27.56
C TYR A 156 12.81 -14.24 -28.30
N LEU A 157 13.44 -13.18 -27.79
CA LEU A 157 13.45 -11.87 -28.45
C LEU A 157 14.01 -11.97 -29.90
N ARG A 158 15.09 -12.71 -30.09
CA ARG A 158 15.64 -12.95 -31.44
C ARG A 158 14.67 -13.69 -32.33
N GLN A 159 13.93 -14.67 -31.81
CA GLN A 159 12.89 -15.38 -32.57
C GLN A 159 11.79 -14.43 -33.01
N VAL A 160 11.28 -13.58 -32.07
CA VAL A 160 10.27 -12.54 -32.36
C VAL A 160 10.80 -11.56 -33.44
N GLU A 161 12.01 -11.05 -33.29
CA GLU A 161 12.62 -10.13 -34.28
C GLU A 161 12.71 -10.77 -35.67
N ASN A 162 13.08 -12.04 -35.73
CA ASN A 162 13.18 -12.77 -37.01
C ASN A 162 11.78 -13.01 -37.61
N ALA A 163 10.80 -13.45 -36.82
CA ALA A 163 9.43 -13.62 -37.28
C ALA A 163 8.85 -12.33 -37.88
N VAL A 164 9.06 -11.20 -37.21
CA VAL A 164 8.60 -9.88 -37.67
C VAL A 164 9.34 -9.41 -38.91
N ARG A 165 10.65 -9.61 -39.00
CA ARG A 165 11.47 -9.21 -40.17
C ARG A 165 11.11 -9.98 -41.44
N PHE A 166 10.91 -11.28 -41.31
CA PHE A 166 10.66 -12.16 -42.46
C PHE A 166 9.18 -12.33 -42.77
N HIS A 167 8.30 -11.78 -41.92
CA HIS A 167 6.83 -11.84 -42.04
C HIS A 167 6.35 -13.26 -42.38
N ALA A 168 6.72 -14.21 -41.53
CA ALA A 168 6.31 -15.59 -41.68
C ALA A 168 4.84 -15.73 -41.29
N ASP A 169 3.94 -15.87 -42.26
CA ASP A 169 2.53 -16.10 -42.00
C ASP A 169 2.34 -17.40 -41.18
N GLY A 170 1.58 -17.29 -40.07
CA GLY A 170 1.34 -18.40 -39.16
C GLY A 170 2.51 -18.71 -38.22
N ASP A 171 3.46 -17.80 -38.07
CA ASP A 171 4.51 -17.94 -37.07
C ASP A 171 3.92 -17.66 -35.63
N PRO A 172 4.04 -18.61 -34.70
CA PRO A 172 3.43 -18.47 -33.36
C PRO A 172 3.94 -17.22 -32.61
N ARG A 173 5.13 -16.70 -32.90
CA ARG A 173 5.65 -15.46 -32.26
C ARG A 173 4.91 -14.21 -32.72
N ILE A 174 4.29 -14.23 -33.91
CA ILE A 174 3.40 -13.14 -34.36
C ILE A 174 2.05 -13.27 -33.68
N ASP A 175 1.56 -14.50 -33.47
CA ASP A 175 0.34 -14.76 -32.71
C ASP A 175 0.50 -14.33 -31.24
N ASP A 176 1.63 -14.64 -30.60
CA ASP A 176 1.97 -14.19 -29.24
C ASP A 176 1.93 -12.65 -29.13
N LEU A 177 2.50 -11.93 -30.12
CA LEU A 177 2.47 -10.45 -30.16
C LEU A 177 1.05 -9.92 -30.30
N GLN A 178 0.23 -10.55 -31.15
CA GLN A 178 -1.16 -10.16 -31.37
C GLN A 178 -2.00 -10.40 -30.12
N GLU A 179 -1.90 -11.57 -29.52
CA GLU A 179 -2.62 -11.92 -28.30
C GLU A 179 -2.27 -10.93 -27.15
N ALA A 180 -0.99 -10.64 -26.96
CA ALA A 180 -0.55 -9.66 -25.98
C ALA A 180 -1.06 -8.24 -26.28
N PHE A 181 -1.18 -7.84 -27.53
CA PHE A 181 -1.78 -6.56 -27.89
C PHE A 181 -3.28 -6.55 -27.64
N GLU A 182 -3.99 -7.58 -28.06
CA GLU A 182 -5.45 -7.67 -27.93
C GLU A 182 -5.89 -7.72 -26.48
N SER A 183 -5.19 -8.47 -25.63
CA SER A 183 -5.50 -8.59 -24.19
C SER A 183 -5.15 -7.34 -23.41
N GLU A 184 -4.04 -6.65 -23.75
CA GLU A 184 -3.50 -5.61 -22.89
C GLU A 184 -3.80 -4.19 -23.37
N TYR A 185 -3.94 -3.96 -24.66
CA TYR A 185 -3.99 -2.58 -25.19
C TYR A 185 -5.10 -2.33 -26.21
N TYR A 186 -5.73 -3.35 -26.78
CA TYR A 186 -6.71 -3.16 -27.84
C TYR A 186 -7.88 -2.26 -27.42
N THR A 187 -8.43 -2.50 -26.23
CA THR A 187 -9.58 -1.73 -25.72
C THR A 187 -9.23 -0.29 -25.32
N SER A 188 -7.94 0.00 -25.09
CA SER A 188 -7.45 1.31 -24.67
C SER A 188 -6.89 2.13 -25.84
N THR A 189 -6.88 1.58 -27.06
CA THR A 189 -6.30 2.21 -28.26
C THR A 189 -7.24 2.02 -29.44
N ASP A 190 -7.38 3.05 -30.29
CA ASP A 190 -8.11 2.97 -31.54
C ASP A 190 -7.24 2.45 -32.70
N ILE A 191 -6.36 1.49 -32.42
CA ILE A 191 -5.36 0.97 -33.38
C ILE A 191 -5.71 -0.45 -33.75
N SER A 192 -5.86 -0.74 -35.05
CA SER A 192 -6.02 -2.10 -35.53
C SER A 192 -4.72 -2.88 -35.45
N TRP A 193 -4.82 -4.22 -35.36
CA TRP A 193 -3.64 -5.09 -35.36
C TRP A 193 -2.71 -4.83 -36.57
N GLY A 194 -3.25 -4.65 -37.77
CA GLY A 194 -2.44 -4.37 -38.94
C GLY A 194 -1.57 -3.10 -38.81
N MET A 195 -2.14 -2.04 -38.22
CA MET A 195 -1.39 -0.82 -37.92
C MET A 195 -0.38 -1.03 -36.79
N MET A 196 -0.74 -1.83 -35.80
CA MET A 196 0.14 -2.19 -34.68
C MET A 196 1.34 -2.98 -35.18
N PHE A 197 1.14 -3.99 -36.02
CA PHE A 197 2.20 -4.79 -36.63
C PHE A 197 3.18 -3.94 -37.46
N LEU A 198 2.69 -2.96 -38.21
CA LEU A 198 3.55 -2.02 -38.92
C LEU A 198 4.46 -1.20 -37.97
N ARG A 199 3.94 -0.79 -36.81
CA ARG A 199 4.74 -0.10 -35.78
C ARG A 199 5.78 -1.03 -35.17
N ILE A 200 5.41 -2.26 -34.83
CA ILE A 200 6.34 -3.28 -34.32
C ILE A 200 7.45 -3.54 -35.35
N ARG A 201 7.10 -3.68 -36.62
CA ARG A 201 8.08 -3.88 -37.70
C ARG A 201 9.08 -2.73 -37.77
N ARG A 202 8.64 -1.49 -37.67
CA ARG A 202 9.53 -0.31 -37.60
C ARG A 202 10.47 -0.37 -36.40
N LEU A 203 9.93 -0.73 -35.22
CA LEU A 203 10.70 -0.88 -33.98
C LEU A 203 11.81 -1.95 -34.18
N VAL A 204 11.46 -3.11 -34.71
CA VAL A 204 12.43 -4.19 -34.97
C VAL A 204 13.48 -3.78 -36.01
N GLN A 205 13.08 -3.07 -37.07
CA GLN A 205 13.98 -2.55 -38.07
C GLN A 205 14.96 -1.50 -37.52
N SER A 206 14.55 -0.74 -36.54
CA SER A 206 15.41 0.25 -35.87
C SER A 206 16.47 -0.38 -34.97
N SER A 207 16.41 -1.68 -34.72
CA SER A 207 17.36 -2.44 -33.90
C SER A 207 17.53 -1.83 -32.49
N ARG A 208 16.45 -1.32 -31.89
CA ARG A 208 16.45 -0.68 -30.59
C ARG A 208 16.26 -1.66 -29.42
N LEU A 209 15.76 -2.87 -29.67
CA LEU A 209 15.47 -3.85 -28.63
C LEU A 209 16.77 -4.44 -28.07
N ARG A 210 16.89 -4.47 -26.73
CA ARG A 210 18.08 -4.99 -26.02
C ARG A 210 17.68 -5.79 -24.79
N VAL A 211 18.50 -6.76 -24.44
CA VAL A 211 18.44 -7.46 -23.14
C VAL A 211 19.73 -7.16 -22.39
N ARG A 212 19.64 -6.75 -21.16
CA ARG A 212 20.77 -6.46 -20.28
C ARG A 212 20.65 -7.20 -18.95
N LEU A 213 21.69 -7.97 -18.64
CA LEU A 213 21.82 -8.64 -17.34
C LEU A 213 22.53 -7.71 -16.36
N VAL A 214 21.89 -7.45 -15.21
CA VAL A 214 22.40 -6.55 -14.17
C VAL A 214 22.60 -7.32 -12.88
N ASN A 215 23.83 -7.71 -12.59
CA ASN A 215 24.21 -8.41 -11.37
C ASN A 215 25.64 -8.07 -10.94
N SER A 216 26.12 -8.67 -9.84
CA SER A 216 27.47 -8.42 -9.31
C SER A 216 28.60 -8.85 -10.24
N ASP A 217 28.31 -9.79 -11.14
CA ASP A 217 29.28 -10.42 -12.02
C ASP A 217 29.23 -9.81 -13.43
N SER A 218 28.31 -8.85 -13.68
CA SER A 218 28.25 -8.16 -14.96
C SER A 218 29.39 -7.15 -15.10
N ASP A 219 30.12 -7.21 -16.19
CA ASP A 219 31.20 -6.27 -16.52
C ASP A 219 30.69 -4.90 -17.00
N ASP A 220 29.38 -4.70 -17.04
CA ASP A 220 28.75 -3.46 -17.46
C ASP A 220 28.84 -2.39 -16.36
N TRP A 221 30.04 -1.84 -16.22
CA TRP A 221 30.39 -0.77 -15.27
C TRP A 221 29.56 0.51 -15.48
N SER A 222 29.00 0.70 -16.67
CA SER A 222 28.16 1.86 -16.98
C SER A 222 26.88 1.91 -16.15
N LEU A 223 26.46 0.77 -15.58
CA LEU A 223 25.30 0.67 -14.71
C LEU A 223 25.64 0.74 -13.22
N ARG A 224 26.93 0.68 -12.83
CA ARG A 224 27.39 0.65 -11.43
C ARG A 224 27.84 2.00 -10.87
N ASN A 225 28.27 2.89 -11.72
CA ASN A 225 28.71 4.22 -11.32
C ASN A 225 27.57 5.20 -11.58
N ASP A 226 27.47 6.23 -10.73
CA ASP A 226 26.56 7.38 -10.88
C ASP A 226 26.77 8.20 -12.17
N VAL A 227 27.62 7.73 -13.06
CA VAL A 227 27.68 8.20 -14.43
C VAL A 227 26.52 7.50 -15.14
N PRO A 228 25.47 8.24 -15.54
CA PRO A 228 24.48 7.68 -16.42
C PRO A 228 25.24 7.07 -17.60
N PRO A 229 24.97 5.81 -18.01
CA PRO A 229 25.34 5.40 -19.34
C PRO A 229 24.85 6.50 -20.25
N ASP A 230 25.62 6.83 -21.28
CA ASP A 230 25.23 7.90 -22.21
C ASP A 230 23.77 7.64 -22.62
N LEU A 231 22.84 8.20 -21.81
CA LEU A 231 21.40 7.95 -21.81
C LEU A 231 20.72 8.69 -22.98
N THR A 232 21.52 9.09 -23.95
CA THR A 232 21.10 9.38 -25.30
C THR A 232 20.72 8.10 -26.07
N SER A 233 20.77 6.92 -25.41
CA SER A 233 20.33 5.70 -26.05
C SER A 233 18.80 5.65 -26.01
N ASN A 234 18.19 5.87 -27.11
CA ASN A 234 16.79 5.61 -27.45
C ASN A 234 16.46 4.10 -27.45
N GLU A 235 17.10 3.31 -26.59
CA GLU A 235 16.95 1.86 -26.53
C GLU A 235 15.66 1.43 -25.83
N CYS A 236 15.10 0.31 -26.27
CA CYS A 236 14.04 -0.43 -25.59
C CYS A 236 14.69 -1.62 -24.88
N THR A 237 14.95 -1.47 -23.59
CA THR A 237 15.82 -2.39 -22.85
C THR A 237 15.05 -3.24 -21.85
N ILE A 238 15.21 -4.56 -21.93
CA ILE A 238 14.75 -5.52 -20.93
C ILE A 238 15.89 -5.75 -19.94
N PHE A 239 15.73 -5.22 -18.73
CA PHE A 239 16.70 -5.43 -17.65
C PHE A 239 16.33 -6.68 -16.84
N ILE A 240 17.28 -7.59 -16.71
CA ILE A 240 17.15 -8.82 -15.92
C ILE A 240 18.16 -8.77 -14.79
N GLY A 241 17.71 -9.00 -13.56
CA GLY A 241 18.61 -8.96 -12.43
C GLY A 241 17.93 -9.16 -11.07
N GLY A 242 18.71 -8.96 -10.02
CA GLY A 242 18.30 -9.19 -8.65
C GLY A 242 18.29 -7.92 -7.79
N ASN A 243 18.84 -8.04 -6.59
CA ASN A 243 18.85 -6.97 -5.58
C ASN A 243 19.52 -5.67 -6.04
N GLN A 244 20.42 -5.70 -7.02
CA GLN A 244 21.06 -4.50 -7.55
C GLN A 244 20.08 -3.60 -8.30
N LEU A 245 19.07 -4.18 -8.95
CA LEU A 245 17.99 -3.43 -9.60
C LEU A 245 17.08 -2.72 -8.60
N SER A 246 17.08 -3.15 -7.32
CA SER A 246 16.25 -2.56 -6.28
C SER A 246 16.84 -1.27 -5.70
N ARG A 247 18.15 -1.08 -5.78
CA ARG A 247 18.86 0.03 -5.12
C ARG A 247 19.94 0.63 -6.02
N GLY A 248 20.09 1.96 -5.96
CA GLY A 248 21.21 2.66 -6.59
C GLY A 248 21.14 2.80 -8.11
N MET A 249 20.05 2.39 -8.77
CA MET A 249 19.87 2.55 -10.19
C MET A 249 18.48 3.12 -10.51
N THR A 250 18.42 4.08 -11.41
CA THR A 250 17.16 4.61 -11.94
C THR A 250 16.82 3.92 -13.27
N LEU A 251 15.64 3.30 -13.35
CA LEU A 251 15.13 2.73 -14.58
C LEU A 251 14.22 3.74 -15.27
N SER A 252 14.80 4.54 -16.16
CA SER A 252 14.05 5.51 -16.94
C SER A 252 13.09 4.81 -17.90
N GLY A 253 11.89 5.37 -18.07
CA GLY A 253 10.91 4.84 -19.01
C GLY A 253 10.43 3.42 -18.67
N LEU A 254 10.37 3.04 -17.38
CA LEU A 254 9.91 1.70 -16.97
C LEU A 254 8.41 1.53 -17.23
N ILE A 255 8.08 0.69 -18.23
CA ILE A 255 6.72 0.43 -18.67
C ILE A 255 6.23 -0.92 -18.15
N CYS A 256 7.03 -1.99 -18.34
CA CYS A 256 6.65 -3.34 -17.94
C CYS A 256 7.55 -3.87 -16.82
N SER A 257 6.98 -4.64 -15.91
CA SER A 257 7.74 -5.27 -14.82
C SER A 257 7.19 -6.67 -14.52
N VAL A 258 8.06 -7.66 -14.46
CA VAL A 258 7.77 -9.01 -13.96
C VAL A 258 8.49 -9.17 -12.63
N PHE A 259 7.74 -9.33 -11.56
CA PHE A 259 8.26 -9.49 -10.21
C PHE A 259 7.76 -10.80 -9.61
N TYR A 260 8.54 -11.85 -9.82
CA TYR A 260 8.26 -13.20 -9.36
C TYR A 260 9.21 -13.56 -8.22
N ARG A 261 8.90 -13.03 -7.03
CA ARG A 261 9.76 -13.19 -5.86
C ARG A 261 9.02 -12.93 -4.56
N ARG A 262 9.24 -13.78 -3.55
CA ARG A 262 8.80 -13.54 -2.18
C ARG A 262 9.78 -12.63 -1.45
N VAL A 263 9.26 -11.65 -0.77
CA VAL A 263 10.02 -10.69 0.05
C VAL A 263 9.55 -10.81 1.50
N THR A 264 10.48 -10.73 2.43
CA THR A 264 10.18 -10.97 3.86
C THR A 264 9.97 -9.71 4.69
N ALA A 265 10.20 -8.52 4.10
CA ALA A 265 10.12 -7.24 4.81
C ALA A 265 9.48 -6.15 3.94
N SER A 266 8.52 -5.40 4.50
CA SER A 266 7.77 -4.36 3.80
C SER A 266 8.66 -3.22 3.28
N ASP A 267 9.67 -2.80 4.04
CA ASP A 267 10.62 -1.78 3.61
C ASP A 267 11.38 -2.23 2.35
N THR A 268 11.76 -3.49 2.29
CA THR A 268 12.43 -4.08 1.13
C THR A 268 11.46 -4.22 -0.05
N LEU A 269 10.23 -4.67 0.19
CA LEU A 269 9.20 -4.81 -0.83
C LEU A 269 8.89 -3.45 -1.49
N LEU A 270 8.67 -2.40 -0.69
CA LEU A 270 8.40 -1.06 -1.19
C LEU A 270 9.58 -0.49 -2.00
N GLN A 271 10.84 -0.77 -1.59
CA GLN A 271 12.04 -0.36 -2.33
C GLN A 271 12.22 -1.11 -3.65
N MET A 272 11.72 -2.34 -3.75
CA MET A 272 11.76 -3.15 -4.98
C MET A 272 10.72 -2.70 -6.01
N GLY A 273 9.69 -1.97 -5.62
CA GLY A 273 8.66 -1.42 -6.50
C GLY A 273 9.17 -0.29 -7.39
N ARG A 274 10.02 -0.62 -8.36
CA ARG A 274 10.62 0.36 -9.29
C ARG A 274 9.62 0.97 -10.25
N TRP A 275 8.42 0.42 -10.34
CA TRP A 275 7.29 0.92 -11.13
C TRP A 275 6.56 2.09 -10.49
N PHE A 276 6.82 2.41 -9.22
CA PHE A 276 6.32 3.63 -8.59
C PHE A 276 7.01 4.87 -9.16
N GLY A 277 6.30 6.01 -9.17
CA GLY A 277 6.88 7.28 -9.61
C GLY A 277 5.98 8.06 -10.55
N TYR A 278 6.58 9.00 -11.28
CA TYR A 278 5.88 9.84 -12.26
C TYR A 278 5.93 9.18 -13.65
N ARG A 279 4.76 9.09 -14.31
CA ARG A 279 4.60 8.46 -15.64
C ARG A 279 3.74 9.34 -16.55
N PRO A 280 4.14 10.59 -16.84
CA PRO A 280 3.26 11.60 -17.44
C PRO A 280 2.70 11.20 -18.81
N ASN A 281 3.42 10.40 -19.59
CA ASN A 281 3.03 10.14 -20.97
C ASN A 281 2.78 8.64 -21.28
N TYR A 282 2.86 7.75 -20.28
CA TYR A 282 2.76 6.30 -20.51
C TYR A 282 2.19 5.52 -19.32
N ALA A 283 1.53 6.17 -18.40
CA ALA A 283 0.90 5.49 -17.26
C ALA A 283 -0.12 4.43 -17.71
N ASN A 284 -0.88 4.72 -18.76
CA ASN A 284 -1.86 3.80 -19.35
C ASN A 284 -1.23 2.56 -20.02
N LEU A 285 0.05 2.62 -20.36
CA LEU A 285 0.79 1.48 -20.95
C LEU A 285 1.48 0.63 -19.89
N GLN A 286 1.53 1.07 -18.63
CA GLN A 286 2.21 0.34 -17.57
C GLN A 286 1.55 -1.01 -17.31
N ARG A 287 2.36 -2.08 -17.17
CA ARG A 287 1.91 -3.44 -16.78
C ARG A 287 2.90 -4.05 -15.79
N ILE A 288 2.36 -4.64 -14.75
CA ILE A 288 3.13 -5.18 -13.62
C ILE A 288 2.61 -6.56 -13.29
N TRP A 289 3.41 -7.59 -13.53
CA TRP A 289 3.11 -8.97 -13.17
C TRP A 289 3.66 -9.28 -11.78
N LEU A 290 2.79 -9.74 -10.89
CA LEU A 290 3.10 -9.99 -9.48
C LEU A 290 2.46 -11.31 -9.02
N LEU A 291 3.09 -11.97 -8.06
CA LEU A 291 2.42 -13.03 -7.30
C LEU A 291 1.20 -12.47 -6.55
N PRO A 292 0.07 -13.21 -6.47
CA PRO A 292 -1.09 -12.79 -5.68
C PRO A 292 -0.75 -12.42 -4.23
N GLU A 293 0.15 -13.20 -3.60
CA GLU A 293 0.66 -12.91 -2.25
C GLU A 293 1.39 -11.56 -2.19
N SER A 294 2.17 -11.21 -3.22
CA SER A 294 2.87 -9.93 -3.27
C SER A 294 1.90 -8.74 -3.34
N VAL A 295 0.75 -8.90 -4.00
CA VAL A 295 -0.32 -7.88 -4.01
C VAL A 295 -0.85 -7.66 -2.59
N LEU A 296 -1.13 -8.74 -1.85
CA LEU A 296 -1.57 -8.66 -0.45
C LEU A 296 -0.49 -8.04 0.45
N ASP A 297 0.77 -8.39 0.23
CA ASP A 297 1.90 -7.83 0.97
C ASP A 297 2.09 -6.32 0.70
N TYR A 298 1.84 -5.85 -0.53
CA TYR A 298 1.82 -4.42 -0.85
C TYR A 298 0.65 -3.72 -0.15
N ARG A 299 -0.55 -4.30 -0.14
CA ARG A 299 -1.71 -3.74 0.57
C ARG A 299 -1.43 -3.57 2.06
N TYR A 300 -0.89 -4.60 2.70
CA TYR A 300 -0.47 -4.51 4.09
C TYR A 300 0.61 -3.42 4.30
N SER A 301 1.62 -3.38 3.42
CA SER A 301 2.69 -2.38 3.51
C SER A 301 2.14 -0.96 3.36
N CYS A 302 1.11 -0.75 2.53
CA CYS A 302 0.42 0.53 2.42
C CYS A 302 -0.31 0.89 3.72
N SER A 303 -1.01 -0.06 4.34
CA SER A 303 -1.71 0.20 5.61
C SER A 303 -0.77 0.69 6.70
N ILE A 304 0.39 0.04 6.87
CA ILE A 304 1.36 0.48 7.88
C ILE A 304 1.99 1.83 7.56
N VAL A 305 2.16 2.18 6.27
CA VAL A 305 2.60 3.53 5.86
C VAL A 305 1.55 4.58 6.23
N GLU A 306 0.27 4.31 5.94
CA GLU A 306 -0.81 5.24 6.26
C GLU A 306 -0.99 5.39 7.77
N GLU A 307 -0.97 4.31 8.54
CA GLU A 307 -1.01 4.36 10.02
C GLU A 307 0.14 5.20 10.60
N LEU A 308 1.34 5.07 10.03
CA LEU A 308 2.47 5.90 10.44
C LEU A 308 2.27 7.37 10.10
N LYS A 309 1.71 7.68 8.93
CA LYS A 309 1.38 9.06 8.53
C LYS A 309 0.35 9.69 9.47
N GLU A 310 -0.70 8.95 9.81
CA GLU A 310 -1.72 9.39 10.75
C GLU A 310 -1.13 9.62 12.15
N SER A 311 -0.32 8.68 12.64
CA SER A 311 0.37 8.79 13.92
C SER A 311 1.31 9.99 13.98
N ALA A 312 2.11 10.22 12.93
CA ALA A 312 3.00 11.37 12.86
C ALA A 312 2.24 12.71 12.75
N SER A 313 1.09 12.71 12.04
CA SER A 313 0.22 13.89 11.97
C SER A 313 -0.39 14.22 13.33
N ARG A 314 -0.89 13.20 14.05
CA ARG A 314 -1.43 13.33 15.41
C ARG A 314 -0.35 13.82 16.39
N MET A 315 0.82 13.20 16.37
CA MET A 315 1.96 13.61 17.19
C MET A 315 2.30 15.10 16.98
N LYS A 316 2.35 15.56 15.71
CA LYS A 316 2.59 16.97 15.38
C LYS A 316 1.47 17.88 15.92
N HIS A 317 0.22 17.47 15.81
CA HIS A 317 -0.93 18.24 16.31
C HIS A 317 -0.89 18.40 17.83
N LEU A 318 -0.49 17.35 18.54
CA LEU A 318 -0.34 17.36 20.00
C LEU A 318 0.93 18.06 20.48
N GLY A 319 1.83 18.49 19.57
CA GLY A 319 3.11 19.11 19.93
C GLY A 319 4.07 18.15 20.62
N MET A 320 3.91 16.84 20.45
CA MET A 320 4.73 15.81 21.08
C MET A 320 5.92 15.42 20.20
N THR A 321 7.00 14.98 20.82
CA THR A 321 8.12 14.35 20.11
C THR A 321 7.86 12.86 19.87
N PRO A 322 8.56 12.21 18.92
CA PRO A 322 8.44 10.77 18.68
C PRO A 322 8.65 9.92 19.95
N LYS A 323 9.59 10.32 20.80
CA LYS A 323 9.86 9.65 22.07
C LYS A 323 8.68 9.76 23.06
N GLN A 324 8.03 10.92 23.11
CA GLN A 324 6.87 11.14 24.00
C GLN A 324 5.60 10.45 23.48
N PHE A 325 5.44 10.33 22.17
CA PHE A 325 4.24 9.78 21.55
C PHE A 325 4.17 8.26 21.60
N GLY A 326 5.32 7.56 21.52
CA GLY A 326 5.37 6.09 21.51
C GLY A 326 4.74 5.50 20.24
N LEU A 327 5.47 5.50 19.13
CA LEU A 327 4.97 5.02 17.84
C LEU A 327 4.70 3.50 17.88
N ALA A 328 3.50 3.09 17.50
CA ALA A 328 3.10 1.71 17.36
C ALA A 328 2.75 1.39 15.90
N ILE A 329 3.03 0.17 15.45
CA ILE A 329 2.71 -0.31 14.11
C ILE A 329 2.05 -1.67 14.19
N ARG A 330 0.97 -1.85 13.43
CA ARG A 330 0.20 -3.09 13.37
C ARG A 330 1.02 -4.23 12.78
N LYS A 331 1.02 -5.40 13.45
CA LYS A 331 1.62 -6.62 12.92
C LYS A 331 0.78 -7.19 11.78
N ASN A 332 1.45 -7.81 10.77
CA ASN A 332 0.75 -8.47 9.67
C ASN A 332 -0.06 -9.68 10.18
N PRO A 333 -1.39 -9.68 10.03
CA PRO A 333 -2.23 -10.78 10.48
C PRO A 333 -2.03 -12.06 9.65
N ASN A 334 -1.57 -11.96 8.42
CA ASN A 334 -1.52 -13.06 7.46
C ASN A 334 -0.16 -13.77 7.39
N LYS A 335 0.74 -13.55 8.35
CA LYS A 335 2.11 -14.11 8.33
C LYS A 335 2.93 -13.80 7.06
N GLY A 336 2.48 -12.84 6.25
CA GLY A 336 3.20 -12.36 5.07
C GLY A 336 4.47 -11.58 5.44
N VAL A 337 4.73 -10.49 4.74
CA VAL A 337 5.90 -9.65 5.03
C VAL A 337 5.88 -9.11 6.46
N ARG A 338 7.06 -9.04 7.07
CA ARG A 338 7.27 -8.31 8.32
C ARG A 338 7.35 -6.81 8.04
N ILE A 339 7.18 -5.99 9.06
CA ILE A 339 7.31 -4.52 8.94
C ILE A 339 8.70 -4.15 8.39
N THR A 340 9.75 -4.70 9.00
CA THR A 340 11.14 -4.58 8.55
C THR A 340 11.93 -5.86 8.91
N ASN A 341 13.23 -5.88 8.65
CA ASN A 341 14.07 -7.03 8.95
C ASN A 341 14.14 -7.31 10.47
N ALA A 342 14.18 -8.60 10.84
CA ALA A 342 14.20 -9.02 12.24
C ALA A 342 15.33 -8.39 13.06
N SER A 343 16.49 -8.13 12.46
CA SER A 343 17.60 -7.44 13.10
C SER A 343 17.32 -6.00 13.47
N LYS A 344 16.43 -5.33 12.74
CA LYS A 344 16.01 -3.94 12.99
C LYS A 344 14.83 -3.84 13.97
N MET A 345 14.13 -4.96 14.18
CA MET A 345 12.99 -5.05 15.11
C MET A 345 13.38 -5.58 16.49
N ARG A 346 14.66 -5.62 16.83
CA ARG A 346 15.15 -6.20 18.10
C ARG A 346 14.54 -5.52 19.32
N ASN A 347 14.37 -4.21 19.24
CA ASN A 347 13.85 -3.39 20.33
C ASN A 347 12.32 -3.20 20.27
N ALA A 348 11.66 -3.80 19.24
CA ALA A 348 10.22 -3.79 19.16
C ALA A 348 9.63 -4.71 20.22
N VAL A 349 8.80 -4.16 21.09
CA VAL A 349 8.04 -4.92 22.07
C VAL A 349 6.73 -5.34 21.42
N GLU A 350 6.53 -6.66 21.27
CA GLU A 350 5.22 -7.17 20.84
C GLU A 350 4.28 -7.14 22.05
N GLY A 351 3.24 -6.34 21.97
CA GLY A 351 2.26 -6.20 23.02
C GLY A 351 0.90 -5.86 22.47
N ILE A 352 -0.12 -6.12 23.27
CA ILE A 352 -1.43 -5.49 23.08
C ILE A 352 -1.21 -4.04 23.48
N GLY A 353 -1.15 -3.14 22.50
CA GLY A 353 -1.04 -1.72 22.79
C GLY A 353 -2.35 -1.25 23.41
N TYR A 354 -2.33 -0.94 24.67
CA TYR A 354 -3.34 -0.06 25.25
C TYR A 354 -2.95 1.36 24.83
N GLN A 355 -3.66 1.92 23.89
CA GLN A 355 -3.54 3.32 23.57
C GLN A 355 -4.51 4.06 24.50
N GLU A 356 -3.99 4.83 25.43
CA GLU A 356 -4.81 5.80 26.15
C GLU A 356 -5.27 6.86 25.15
N PHE A 357 -6.55 6.87 24.85
CA PHE A 357 -7.16 7.93 24.06
C PHE A 357 -7.71 8.97 25.04
N ASP A 358 -7.09 10.13 25.11
CA ASP A 358 -7.78 11.31 25.61
C ASP A 358 -8.68 11.83 24.48
N MET A 359 -9.98 11.70 24.70
CA MET A 359 -11.00 12.11 23.72
C MET A 359 -11.54 13.52 24.01
N ALA A 360 -10.98 14.22 24.99
CA ALA A 360 -11.39 15.57 25.31
C ALA A 360 -11.07 16.52 24.15
N GLY A 361 -12.09 17.06 23.51
CA GLY A 361 -11.97 18.00 22.39
C GLY A 361 -11.77 17.35 21.00
N GLU A 362 -11.77 16.01 20.90
CA GLU A 362 -11.68 15.29 19.63
C GLU A 362 -13.07 15.01 19.05
N ILE A 363 -13.19 15.08 17.73
CA ILE A 363 -14.38 14.67 16.99
C ILE A 363 -14.10 13.28 16.40
N ILE A 364 -14.85 12.28 16.85
CA ILE A 364 -14.76 10.91 16.34
C ILE A 364 -16.07 10.56 15.66
N GLU A 365 -16.03 10.33 14.36
CA GLU A 365 -17.17 9.89 13.55
C GLU A 365 -17.07 8.43 13.17
N SER A 366 -18.19 7.70 13.28
CA SER A 366 -18.34 6.39 12.63
C SER A 366 -18.76 6.61 11.19
N ILE A 367 -17.86 6.25 10.27
CA ILE A 367 -18.11 6.35 8.84
C ILE A 367 -18.50 5.01 8.19
N LYS A 368 -18.55 3.94 8.97
CA LYS A 368 -18.84 2.58 8.50
C LYS A 368 -20.13 2.07 9.13
N LEU A 369 -21.09 1.71 8.30
CA LEU A 369 -22.39 1.19 8.72
C LEU A 369 -22.52 -0.28 8.33
N ASP A 370 -23.08 -1.11 9.23
CA ASP A 370 -23.35 -2.52 8.95
C ASP A 370 -24.48 -2.67 7.94
N VAL A 371 -24.36 -3.66 7.04
CA VAL A 371 -25.42 -4.01 6.08
C VAL A 371 -26.47 -4.91 6.68
N ASP A 372 -26.17 -5.63 7.77
CA ASP A 372 -27.09 -6.53 8.43
C ASP A 372 -28.26 -5.77 9.08
N MET A 373 -29.45 -5.98 8.51
CA MET A 373 -30.70 -5.39 9.00
C MET A 373 -30.99 -5.71 10.46
N LYS A 374 -30.65 -6.93 10.91
CA LYS A 374 -30.85 -7.32 12.32
C LYS A 374 -29.99 -6.48 13.25
N ARG A 375 -28.72 -6.27 12.88
CA ARG A 375 -27.80 -5.42 13.68
C ARG A 375 -28.23 -3.97 13.68
N ARG A 376 -28.69 -3.44 12.56
CA ARG A 376 -29.25 -2.08 12.48
C ARG A 376 -30.48 -1.92 13.35
N ASN A 377 -31.42 -2.87 13.30
CA ASN A 377 -32.60 -2.82 14.18
C ASN A 377 -32.22 -2.89 15.67
N GLN A 378 -31.19 -3.66 16.04
CA GLN A 378 -30.65 -3.66 17.40
C GLN A 378 -30.08 -2.30 17.80
N ASN A 379 -29.37 -1.64 16.88
CA ASN A 379 -28.87 -0.28 17.12
C ASN A 379 -30.01 0.72 17.32
N ASP A 380 -31.07 0.63 16.52
CA ASP A 380 -32.27 1.47 16.66
C ASP A 380 -32.97 1.24 17.98
N GLU A 381 -33.12 -0.02 18.42
CA GLU A 381 -33.69 -0.35 19.72
C GLU A 381 -32.84 0.18 20.87
N ALA A 382 -31.52 0.05 20.81
CA ALA A 382 -30.59 0.58 21.80
C ALA A 382 -30.67 2.11 21.86
N PHE A 383 -30.79 2.76 20.73
CA PHE A 383 -30.94 4.19 20.61
C PHE A 383 -32.27 4.68 21.21
N MET A 384 -33.38 4.03 20.92
CA MET A 384 -34.68 4.36 21.49
C MET A 384 -34.71 4.19 23.00
N LYS A 385 -34.00 3.19 23.55
CA LYS A 385 -33.86 3.03 25.02
C LYS A 385 -33.10 4.20 25.63
N LEU A 386 -32.01 4.64 25.01
CA LEU A 386 -31.24 5.81 25.45
C LEU A 386 -32.13 7.06 25.48
N LEU A 387 -32.88 7.28 24.38
CA LEU A 387 -33.82 8.42 24.30
C LEU A 387 -34.91 8.41 25.39
N GLY A 388 -35.37 7.22 25.78
CA GLY A 388 -36.36 7.04 26.86
C GLY A 388 -35.87 7.52 28.22
N VAL A 389 -34.56 7.64 28.43
CA VAL A 389 -33.94 8.15 29.68
C VAL A 389 -33.62 9.65 29.58
N CYS A 390 -33.61 10.21 28.40
CA CYS A 390 -33.29 11.61 28.17
C CYS A 390 -34.48 12.52 28.55
N ASN A 391 -34.17 13.62 29.23
CA ASN A 391 -35.15 14.69 29.49
C ASN A 391 -35.42 15.49 28.21
N ALA A 392 -36.33 16.50 28.29
CA ALA A 392 -36.56 17.40 27.17
C ALA A 392 -35.27 18.12 26.74
N PRO A 393 -34.95 18.15 25.43
CA PRO A 393 -33.71 18.75 24.96
C PRO A 393 -33.74 20.27 25.04
N GLN A 394 -32.56 20.86 25.16
CA GLN A 394 -32.35 22.28 24.91
C GLN A 394 -31.82 22.47 23.50
N VAL A 395 -32.39 23.40 22.75
CA VAL A 395 -31.89 23.77 21.43
C VAL A 395 -30.71 24.72 21.61
N ILE A 396 -29.53 24.29 21.16
CA ILE A 396 -28.31 25.10 21.20
C ILE A 396 -27.87 25.35 19.76
N SER A 397 -27.91 26.63 19.36
CA SER A 397 -27.45 27.05 18.00
C SER A 397 -25.95 27.30 17.90
N SER A 398 -25.17 27.04 18.95
CA SER A 398 -23.77 27.46 19.05
C SER A 398 -22.74 26.42 18.60
N VAL A 399 -23.11 25.16 18.34
CA VAL A 399 -22.16 24.08 17.91
C VAL A 399 -21.83 24.20 16.42
N SER A 400 -22.76 24.72 15.62
CA SER A 400 -22.51 25.11 14.23
C SER A 400 -23.48 26.26 13.89
N PRO A 401 -23.01 27.35 13.29
CA PRO A 401 -23.89 28.47 12.90
C PRO A 401 -24.92 28.11 11.82
N LEU A 402 -24.83 26.90 11.24
CA LEU A 402 -25.67 26.45 10.13
C LEU A 402 -26.65 25.32 10.50
N VAL A 403 -26.52 24.72 11.69
CA VAL A 403 -27.34 23.55 12.06
C VAL A 403 -27.78 23.65 13.53
N GLU A 404 -29.08 23.57 13.76
CA GLU A 404 -29.63 23.48 15.13
C GLU A 404 -29.24 22.11 15.74
N THR A 405 -28.67 22.15 16.94
CA THR A 405 -28.34 20.96 17.71
C THR A 405 -29.24 20.89 18.92
N GLN A 406 -29.94 19.77 19.09
CA GLN A 406 -30.72 19.48 20.27
C GLN A 406 -29.84 18.80 21.30
N VAL A 407 -29.66 19.37 22.46
CA VAL A 407 -28.78 18.82 23.51
C VAL A 407 -29.60 18.35 24.73
N PHE A 408 -29.48 17.09 25.03
CA PHE A 408 -29.98 16.48 26.28
C PHE A 408 -28.90 16.64 27.35
N GLN A 409 -29.21 17.37 28.37
CA GLN A 409 -28.26 17.63 29.45
C GLN A 409 -28.44 16.61 30.60
N ASN A 410 -27.33 16.34 31.29
CA ASN A 410 -27.29 15.51 32.48
C ASN A 410 -27.85 14.08 32.28
N VAL A 411 -27.56 13.48 31.13
CA VAL A 411 -27.89 12.07 30.88
C VAL A 411 -26.98 11.20 31.75
N PRO A 412 -27.51 10.26 32.53
CA PRO A 412 -26.69 9.39 33.37
C PRO A 412 -25.67 8.61 32.53
N ALA A 413 -24.40 8.62 32.93
CA ALA A 413 -23.33 7.92 32.18
C ALA A 413 -23.62 6.42 32.00
N LYS A 414 -24.29 5.80 32.96
CA LYS A 414 -24.77 4.42 32.88
C LYS A 414 -25.66 4.19 31.64
N ALA A 415 -26.56 5.09 31.32
CA ALA A 415 -27.46 4.96 30.18
C ALA A 415 -26.68 5.03 28.86
N VAL A 416 -25.60 5.83 28.81
CA VAL A 416 -24.69 5.91 27.66
C VAL A 416 -23.87 4.62 27.52
N VAL A 417 -23.37 4.09 28.63
CA VAL A 417 -22.67 2.78 28.62
C VAL A 417 -23.62 1.68 28.17
N ASP A 418 -24.85 1.63 28.68
CA ASP A 418 -25.84 0.63 28.26
C ASP A 418 -26.19 0.73 26.76
N PHE A 419 -26.20 1.95 26.20
CA PHE A 419 -26.35 2.17 24.77
C PHE A 419 -25.12 1.64 24.00
N LEU A 420 -23.90 2.06 24.37
CA LEU A 420 -22.66 1.68 23.68
C LEU A 420 -22.39 0.17 23.79
N SER A 421 -22.87 -0.50 24.85
CA SER A 421 -22.77 -1.97 24.96
C SER A 421 -23.61 -2.72 23.92
N GLN A 422 -24.66 -2.10 23.38
CA GLN A 422 -25.57 -2.68 22.39
C GLN A 422 -25.32 -2.14 20.98
N TYR A 423 -24.81 -0.92 20.85
CA TYR A 423 -24.54 -0.27 19.56
C TYR A 423 -23.30 -0.84 18.91
N ARG A 424 -23.39 -1.16 17.62
CA ARG A 424 -22.26 -1.58 16.79
C ARG A 424 -22.35 -0.93 15.41
N SER A 425 -21.28 -0.30 15.00
CA SER A 425 -21.11 0.23 13.65
C SER A 425 -20.65 -0.87 12.68
N GLY A 426 -20.18 -0.50 11.49
CA GLY A 426 -19.71 -1.44 10.49
C GLY A 426 -18.43 -2.18 10.90
N TYR A 427 -18.20 -3.32 10.28
CA TYR A 427 -17.00 -4.12 10.48
C TYR A 427 -15.73 -3.31 10.25
N ARG A 428 -14.76 -3.43 11.18
CA ARG A 428 -13.50 -2.65 11.18
C ARG A 428 -13.67 -1.13 11.37
N ASP A 429 -14.78 -0.69 11.90
CA ASP A 429 -14.82 0.64 12.52
C ASP A 429 -14.01 0.58 13.82
N THR A 430 -12.98 1.41 13.92
CA THR A 430 -12.01 1.31 15.02
C THR A 430 -12.58 1.77 16.36
N PHE A 431 -13.64 2.54 16.36
CA PHE A 431 -14.15 3.14 17.60
C PHE A 431 -15.49 2.56 18.05
N PHE A 432 -16.47 2.49 17.15
CA PHE A 432 -17.82 1.99 17.47
C PHE A 432 -18.07 0.56 16.97
N GLY A 433 -17.14 0.00 16.20
CA GLY A 433 -17.19 -1.38 15.76
C GLY A 433 -16.71 -2.37 16.83
N PRO A 434 -16.90 -3.67 16.61
CA PRO A 434 -16.34 -4.68 17.48
C PRO A 434 -14.80 -4.61 17.47
N THR A 435 -14.21 -4.67 18.65
CA THR A 435 -12.75 -4.76 18.79
C THR A 435 -12.27 -6.11 18.29
N LEU A 436 -11.33 -6.12 17.36
CA LEU A 436 -10.70 -7.34 16.84
C LEU A 436 -9.45 -7.63 17.65
N MET A 437 -9.35 -8.81 18.22
CA MET A 437 -8.17 -9.30 18.91
C MET A 437 -7.60 -10.51 18.20
N THR A 438 -6.30 -10.50 17.92
CA THR A 438 -5.60 -11.66 17.35
C THR A 438 -5.05 -12.54 18.47
N TYR A 439 -5.55 -13.75 18.57
CA TYR A 439 -5.04 -14.76 19.51
C TYR A 439 -4.67 -16.03 18.75
N ARG A 440 -3.40 -16.47 18.86
CA ARG A 440 -2.87 -17.67 18.17
C ARG A 440 -3.20 -17.71 16.67
N ASP A 441 -2.98 -16.58 15.98
CA ASP A 441 -3.22 -16.40 14.55
C ASP A 441 -4.71 -16.47 14.11
N GLN A 442 -5.65 -16.38 15.05
CA GLN A 442 -7.06 -16.26 14.76
C GLN A 442 -7.56 -14.87 15.17
N GLU A 443 -8.32 -14.21 14.28
CA GLU A 443 -9.04 -13.01 14.65
C GLU A 443 -10.24 -13.41 15.49
N ILE A 444 -10.28 -12.91 16.72
CA ILE A 444 -11.41 -13.05 17.64
C ILE A 444 -12.10 -11.70 17.73
N GLU A 445 -13.36 -11.66 17.35
CA GLU A 445 -14.20 -10.49 17.50
C GLU A 445 -14.59 -10.37 18.97
N MET A 446 -14.13 -9.29 19.62
CA MET A 446 -14.54 -8.96 20.98
C MET A 446 -15.93 -8.33 20.94
N ASN A 447 -16.77 -8.70 21.88
CA ASN A 447 -18.14 -8.16 21.97
C ASN A 447 -18.21 -6.71 22.48
N THR A 448 -17.07 -6.04 22.66
CA THR A 448 -16.96 -4.68 23.17
C THR A 448 -16.35 -3.74 22.12
N SER A 449 -16.83 -2.51 22.05
CA SER A 449 -16.23 -1.45 21.24
C SER A 449 -15.26 -0.60 22.07
N MET A 450 -14.37 0.16 21.43
CA MET A 450 -13.50 1.10 22.15
C MET A 450 -14.31 2.19 22.85
N ALA A 451 -15.40 2.68 22.23
CA ALA A 451 -16.30 3.65 22.82
C ALA A 451 -16.93 3.12 24.11
N GLU A 452 -17.36 1.85 24.12
CA GLU A 452 -17.90 1.19 25.29
C GLU A 452 -16.85 1.06 26.40
N GLN A 453 -15.64 0.62 26.07
CA GLN A 453 -14.55 0.48 27.05
C GLN A 453 -14.19 1.82 27.70
N TYR A 454 -14.07 2.88 26.88
CA TYR A 454 -13.84 4.22 27.39
C TYR A 454 -14.95 4.68 28.34
N ALA A 455 -16.21 4.55 27.94
CA ALA A 455 -17.36 4.95 28.75
C ALA A 455 -17.45 4.14 30.05
N CYS A 456 -17.13 2.85 30.02
CA CYS A 456 -17.05 2.00 31.22
C CYS A 456 -15.95 2.48 32.19
N THR A 457 -14.78 2.85 31.66
CA THR A 457 -13.68 3.37 32.48
C THR A 457 -14.10 4.66 33.17
N GLN A 458 -14.67 5.61 32.45
CA GLN A 458 -15.13 6.89 32.98
C GLN A 458 -16.22 6.69 34.07
N LEU A 459 -17.17 5.78 33.83
CA LEU A 459 -18.21 5.45 34.80
C LEU A 459 -17.62 4.80 36.06
N SER A 460 -16.58 3.96 35.93
CA SER A 460 -15.93 3.32 37.08
C SER A 460 -15.17 4.31 37.94
N GLU A 461 -14.59 5.36 37.36
CA GLU A 461 -13.90 6.43 38.07
C GLU A 461 -14.87 7.41 38.75
N ASN A 462 -16.02 7.67 38.12
CA ASN A 462 -17.06 8.56 38.67
C ASN A 462 -18.46 7.99 38.42
N PRO A 463 -19.00 7.19 39.34
CA PRO A 463 -20.31 6.54 39.22
C PRO A 463 -21.52 7.49 39.06
N ASP A 464 -21.42 8.70 39.54
CA ASP A 464 -22.48 9.72 39.47
C ASP A 464 -22.32 10.67 38.27
N MET A 465 -21.41 10.35 37.34
CA MET A 465 -21.15 11.15 36.15
C MET A 465 -22.37 11.25 35.25
N THR A 466 -22.57 12.44 34.69
CA THR A 466 -23.57 12.68 33.63
C THR A 466 -22.93 13.24 32.40
N TRP A 467 -23.52 12.96 31.25
CA TRP A 467 -23.06 13.45 29.96
C TRP A 467 -24.12 14.28 29.27
N ASN A 468 -23.67 15.18 28.41
CA ASN A 468 -24.55 15.91 27.52
C ASN A 468 -24.51 15.23 26.14
N ILE A 469 -25.69 14.91 25.59
CA ILE A 469 -25.82 14.23 24.30
C ILE A 469 -26.43 15.20 23.30
N GLY A 470 -25.75 15.47 22.21
CA GLY A 470 -26.22 16.36 21.16
C GLY A 470 -26.75 15.60 19.94
N PHE A 471 -27.89 16.00 19.40
CA PHE A 471 -28.45 15.54 18.15
C PHE A 471 -28.41 16.66 17.12
N ILE A 472 -27.74 16.43 16.02
CA ILE A 472 -27.62 17.39 14.91
C ILE A 472 -28.82 17.21 14.00
N ASN A 473 -29.63 18.26 13.80
CA ASN A 473 -30.70 18.26 12.83
C ASN A 473 -30.14 18.23 11.40
N GLY A 474 -30.71 17.40 10.56
CA GLY A 474 -30.34 17.22 9.17
C GLY A 474 -31.45 17.62 8.18
N ASN A 475 -31.35 17.09 6.99
CA ASN A 475 -32.28 17.30 5.88
C ASN A 475 -32.99 16.00 5.43
N GLY A 476 -33.05 15.02 6.31
CA GLY A 476 -33.66 13.72 6.08
C GLY A 476 -35.13 13.66 6.48
N ASN A 477 -35.56 12.49 6.93
CA ASN A 477 -36.91 12.28 7.41
C ASN A 477 -37.07 12.83 8.83
N GLU A 478 -38.27 13.35 9.12
CA GLU A 478 -38.62 13.69 10.50
C GLU A 478 -38.79 12.40 11.33
N VAL A 479 -38.26 12.43 12.53
CA VAL A 479 -38.38 11.34 13.49
C VAL A 479 -38.98 11.92 14.79
N GLU A 480 -40.03 11.27 15.30
CA GLU A 480 -40.65 11.60 16.56
C GLU A 480 -39.99 10.78 17.68
N GLY A 481 -39.37 11.48 18.62
CA GLY A 481 -39.01 10.92 19.93
C GLY A 481 -40.13 11.05 20.93
N VAL A 482 -39.93 10.53 22.16
CA VAL A 482 -40.96 10.58 23.20
C VAL A 482 -41.33 12.02 23.60
N ASN A 483 -40.38 12.94 23.58
CA ASN A 483 -40.55 14.33 23.99
C ASN A 483 -39.95 15.37 23.04
N PHE A 484 -39.60 15.01 21.82
CA PHE A 484 -38.94 15.89 20.87
C PHE A 484 -39.05 15.38 19.44
N HIS A 485 -38.90 16.30 18.48
CA HIS A 485 -38.81 16.00 17.05
C HIS A 485 -37.43 16.36 16.53
N TRP A 486 -36.87 15.55 15.66
CA TRP A 486 -35.64 15.92 14.94
C TRP A 486 -35.67 15.42 13.52
N THR A 487 -34.85 16.03 12.68
CA THR A 487 -34.69 15.64 11.29
C THR A 487 -33.39 14.87 11.10
N GLN A 488 -33.45 13.67 10.54
CA GLN A 488 -32.29 12.84 10.30
C GLN A 488 -31.28 13.50 9.37
N VAL A 489 -29.98 13.26 9.60
CA VAL A 489 -28.92 13.65 8.68
C VAL A 489 -28.89 12.68 7.52
N LYS A 490 -29.04 13.19 6.28
CA LYS A 490 -28.86 12.40 5.05
C LYS A 490 -27.39 12.42 4.65
N ARG A 491 -26.79 11.24 4.51
CA ARG A 491 -25.43 11.07 4.01
C ARG A 491 -25.43 10.16 2.78
N LYS A 492 -24.55 10.47 1.82
CA LYS A 492 -24.30 9.57 0.69
C LYS A 492 -23.46 8.40 1.18
N CYS A 493 -23.89 7.19 0.86
CA CYS A 493 -23.17 5.98 1.22
C CYS A 493 -22.73 5.24 -0.04
N THR A 494 -21.53 4.66 -0.02
CA THR A 494 -21.05 3.71 -1.02
C THR A 494 -21.03 2.32 -0.43
N PHE A 495 -21.49 1.34 -1.19
CA PHE A 495 -21.37 -0.06 -0.83
C PHE A 495 -19.91 -0.49 -1.05
N ARG A 496 -19.21 -0.88 -0.01
CA ARG A 496 -17.76 -1.18 -0.07
C ARG A 496 -17.47 -2.66 -0.16
N ASP A 497 -18.26 -3.47 0.53
CA ASP A 497 -18.18 -4.92 0.51
C ASP A 497 -19.52 -5.51 0.95
N ASN A 498 -19.62 -6.84 1.00
CA ASN A 498 -20.87 -7.51 1.40
C ASN A 498 -21.23 -7.33 2.89
N ARG A 499 -20.46 -6.55 3.66
CA ARG A 499 -20.62 -6.41 5.12
C ARG A 499 -20.92 -5.00 5.58
N GLN A 500 -20.56 -3.97 4.81
CA GLN A 500 -20.68 -2.58 5.28
C GLN A 500 -20.90 -1.55 4.19
N PHE A 501 -21.58 -0.47 4.56
CA PHE A 501 -21.61 0.79 3.81
C PHE A 501 -20.57 1.74 4.39
N GLN A 502 -19.98 2.57 3.55
CA GLN A 502 -19.14 3.67 3.98
C GLN A 502 -19.84 4.99 3.67
N ILE A 503 -19.90 5.86 4.66
CA ILE A 503 -20.38 7.23 4.50
C ILE A 503 -19.31 8.00 3.73
N ASN A 504 -19.69 8.63 2.62
CA ASN A 504 -18.79 9.51 1.89
C ASN A 504 -18.71 10.84 2.65
N GLY A 505 -17.50 11.28 2.98
CA GLY A 505 -17.27 12.63 3.46
C GLY A 505 -17.64 13.64 2.39
N ASP A 506 -18.20 14.76 2.78
CA ASP A 506 -18.43 15.92 1.91
C ASP A 506 -17.12 16.66 1.63
#